data_9dd057f1c316de325a732258290c6d38
#
_entry.id   9dd057f1c316de325a732258290c6d38
#
_cell.length_a   1.000
_cell.length_b   1.000
_cell.length_c   1.000
_cell.angle_alpha   90.00
_cell.angle_beta   90.00
_cell.angle_gamma   90.00
#
_symmetry.space_group_name_H-M   'P 1'
#
loop_
_entity.id
_entity.type
_entity.pdbx_description
1 polymer ?
#
loop_
_entity_poly.entity_id
_entity_poly.type
_entity_poly.pdbx_seq_one_letter_code
_entity_poly.pdbx_strand_id
1 'polypeptide(L)'
;MNGRNSEHFRGWEYLLFAAAAVLTLLLSVCVGSVSIPFKTTVTVIWRGIWGLEQPAGTAPAILLTSRLPRVLAVMLVGASLSLCGGAMQGLLKNPLADGSTLGVSSGASLGAVVAIAFGVTIPGMPFAGTMVMAMVFAFCSLLIILGLAYRLDFSLSTNTIILIGVIFSMFASSIMSIVITFSGEKLRSITFWTMGSLQGTNYRNVLVLLGALVLFGGVILWHARELNAFAVGEENARHVGVNVRRVKLILLIAVSGLIGVCVSIGGTIGFVGLVTPHMVRLLVGPNHKRLLPPSLFAGGVFLMLSDLIARTLLNPKELPIGVVTSIIGAIAFVYIYGSSRKGR
;
A
#
# COMPACT_ATOMS: atom_id res chain seq x y z
N MET A 1 3.22 -30.88 -17.02
CA MET A 1 2.00 -30.16 -16.62
C MET A 1 1.51 -30.50 -15.20
N ASN A 2 2.37 -30.59 -14.15
CA ASN A 2 1.96 -31.17 -12.85
C ASN A 2 2.18 -30.26 -11.64
N GLY A 3 2.27 -28.94 -11.77
CA GLY A 3 2.54 -28.05 -10.63
C GLY A 3 1.46 -27.00 -10.31
N ARG A 4 0.48 -26.79 -11.20
CA ARG A 4 -0.49 -25.67 -11.10
C ARG A 4 -1.77 -25.95 -10.31
N ASN A 5 -2.01 -27.17 -9.86
CA ASN A 5 -3.27 -27.57 -9.22
C ASN A 5 -3.24 -27.69 -7.68
N SER A 6 -2.17 -27.29 -7.00
CA SER A 6 -2.19 -27.28 -5.54
C SER A 6 -3.01 -26.07 -5.05
N GLU A 7 -3.98 -26.28 -4.14
CA GLU A 7 -4.79 -25.21 -3.55
C GLU A 7 -3.99 -24.20 -2.72
N HIS A 8 -2.82 -24.59 -2.24
CA HIS A 8 -1.95 -23.80 -1.39
C HIS A 8 -0.57 -23.59 -2.03
N PHE A 9 0.10 -22.52 -1.65
CA PHE A 9 1.48 -22.26 -1.96
C PHE A 9 2.38 -23.35 -1.37
N ARG A 10 3.39 -23.81 -2.10
CA ARG A 10 4.35 -24.79 -1.59
C ARG A 10 5.39 -24.09 -0.71
N GLY A 11 5.91 -24.78 0.29
CA GLY A 11 6.87 -24.19 1.23
C GLY A 11 8.10 -23.54 0.57
N TRP A 12 8.64 -24.15 -0.49
CA TRP A 12 9.77 -23.59 -1.22
C TRP A 12 9.44 -22.31 -2.01
N GLU A 13 8.18 -22.16 -2.49
CA GLU A 13 7.71 -20.94 -3.15
C GLU A 13 7.68 -19.75 -2.18
N TYR A 14 7.25 -19.98 -0.92
CA TYR A 14 7.36 -18.98 0.15
C TYR A 14 8.82 -18.60 0.41
N LEU A 15 9.73 -19.56 0.44
CA LEU A 15 11.15 -19.30 0.66
C LEU A 15 11.75 -18.42 -0.44
N LEU A 16 11.38 -18.63 -1.70
CA LEU A 16 11.84 -17.79 -2.82
C LEU A 16 11.37 -16.34 -2.70
N PHE A 17 10.08 -16.12 -2.43
CA PHE A 17 9.55 -14.78 -2.26
C PHE A 17 10.11 -14.09 -1.02
N ALA A 18 10.25 -14.81 0.09
CA ALA A 18 10.86 -14.30 1.32
C ALA A 18 12.35 -13.97 1.10
N ALA A 19 13.10 -14.81 0.42
CA ALA A 19 14.50 -14.55 0.09
C ALA A 19 14.65 -13.30 -0.80
N ALA A 20 13.79 -13.13 -1.82
CA ALA A 20 13.78 -11.93 -2.64
C ALA A 20 13.49 -10.67 -1.81
N ALA A 21 12.53 -10.73 -0.86
CA ALA A 21 12.22 -9.62 0.02
C ALA A 21 13.38 -9.28 0.97
N VAL A 22 14.03 -10.30 1.57
CA VAL A 22 15.19 -10.10 2.44
C VAL A 22 16.38 -9.53 1.66
N LEU A 23 16.68 -10.07 0.48
CA LEU A 23 17.75 -9.54 -0.37
C LEU A 23 17.50 -8.08 -0.76
N THR A 24 16.27 -7.75 -1.15
CA THR A 24 15.90 -6.36 -1.49
C THR A 24 15.97 -5.45 -0.27
N LEU A 25 15.57 -5.94 0.91
CA LEU A 25 15.69 -5.20 2.17
C LEU A 25 17.16 -4.89 2.47
N LEU A 26 18.04 -5.90 2.43
CA LEU A 26 19.47 -5.72 2.65
C LEU A 26 20.06 -4.74 1.65
N LEU A 27 19.74 -4.87 0.36
CA LEU A 27 20.17 -3.95 -0.68
C LEU A 27 19.70 -2.51 -0.38
N SER A 28 18.44 -2.33 -0.03
CA SER A 28 17.85 -1.01 0.26
C SER A 28 18.41 -0.35 1.51
N VAL A 29 18.88 -1.13 2.49
CA VAL A 29 19.55 -0.60 3.68
C VAL A 29 21.02 -0.26 3.40
N CYS A 30 21.71 -1.05 2.58
CA CYS A 30 23.12 -0.79 2.23
C CYS A 30 23.27 0.41 1.29
N VAL A 31 22.39 0.51 0.28
CA VAL A 31 22.47 1.55 -0.77
C VAL A 31 21.58 2.74 -0.41
N GLY A 32 22.09 3.93 -0.59
CA GLY A 32 21.36 5.18 -0.35
C GLY A 32 22.22 6.40 -0.67
N SER A 33 21.75 7.60 -0.30
CA SER A 33 22.46 8.88 -0.56
C SER A 33 23.88 8.93 0.03
N VAL A 34 24.14 8.20 1.11
CA VAL A 34 25.49 7.99 1.70
C VAL A 34 25.85 6.53 1.53
N SER A 35 26.98 6.23 0.91
CA SER A 35 27.47 4.86 0.78
C SER A 35 28.01 4.35 2.10
N ILE A 36 27.49 3.23 2.59
CA ILE A 36 27.97 2.56 3.80
C ILE A 36 28.39 1.15 3.39
N PRO A 37 29.65 0.73 3.72
CA PRO A 37 30.11 -0.61 3.36
C PRO A 37 29.20 -1.72 3.91
N PHE A 38 28.98 -2.76 3.12
CA PHE A 38 28.11 -3.89 3.49
C PHE A 38 28.51 -4.49 4.85
N LYS A 39 29.83 -4.69 5.08
CA LYS A 39 30.34 -5.22 6.35
C LYS A 39 29.92 -4.36 7.55
N THR A 40 30.01 -3.03 7.42
CA THR A 40 29.59 -2.08 8.45
C THR A 40 28.09 -2.18 8.69
N THR A 41 27.29 -2.24 7.61
CA THR A 41 25.83 -2.36 7.69
C THR A 41 25.42 -3.61 8.46
N VAL A 42 25.99 -4.78 8.11
CA VAL A 42 25.70 -6.05 8.82
C VAL A 42 26.12 -5.98 10.28
N THR A 43 27.31 -5.44 10.56
CA THR A 43 27.81 -5.31 11.94
C THR A 43 26.90 -4.40 12.78
N VAL A 44 26.48 -3.25 12.25
CA VAL A 44 25.61 -2.30 12.96
C VAL A 44 24.25 -2.92 13.24
N ILE A 45 23.62 -3.58 12.24
CA ILE A 45 22.32 -4.24 12.42
C ILE A 45 22.43 -5.36 13.45
N TRP A 46 23.44 -6.22 13.33
CA TRP A 46 23.68 -7.31 14.28
C TRP A 46 23.83 -6.80 15.71
N ARG A 47 24.71 -5.82 15.92
CA ARG A 47 24.92 -5.22 17.25
C ARG A 47 23.66 -4.51 17.75
N GLY A 48 22.88 -3.89 16.86
CA GLY A 48 21.59 -3.25 17.22
C GLY A 48 20.54 -4.25 17.72
N ILE A 49 20.43 -5.43 17.08
CA ILE A 49 19.51 -6.49 17.50
C ILE A 49 19.86 -7.04 18.88
N TRP A 50 21.15 -7.20 19.16
CA TRP A 50 21.62 -7.76 20.44
C TRP A 50 21.92 -6.71 21.52
N GLY A 51 21.63 -5.44 21.29
CA GLY A 51 21.88 -4.37 22.25
C GLY A 51 23.35 -4.14 22.59
N LEU A 52 24.27 -4.53 21.67
CA LEU A 52 25.70 -4.38 21.86
C LEU A 52 26.15 -2.94 21.53
N GLU A 53 27.29 -2.52 22.10
CA GLU A 53 27.89 -1.22 21.79
C GLU A 53 28.11 -1.03 20.29
N GLN A 54 27.65 0.11 19.77
CA GLN A 54 27.77 0.43 18.36
C GLN A 54 29.18 0.90 18.00
N PRO A 55 29.65 0.63 16.76
CA PRO A 55 30.93 1.17 16.30
C PRO A 55 30.89 2.70 16.30
N ALA A 56 32.04 3.33 16.56
CA ALA A 56 32.18 4.78 16.49
C ALA A 56 31.90 5.30 15.07
N GLY A 57 31.28 6.48 14.97
CA GLY A 57 30.98 7.14 13.70
C GLY A 57 29.49 7.41 13.47
N THR A 58 29.18 7.97 12.31
CA THR A 58 27.79 8.36 11.92
C THR A 58 26.97 7.21 11.34
N ALA A 59 27.61 6.12 10.92
CA ALA A 59 26.94 4.99 10.27
C ALA A 59 25.84 4.33 11.13
N PRO A 60 26.03 4.07 12.45
CA PRO A 60 24.97 3.51 13.29
C PRO A 60 23.73 4.42 13.36
N ALA A 61 23.92 5.71 13.53
CA ALA A 61 22.82 6.66 13.55
C ALA A 61 22.05 6.66 12.22
N ILE A 62 22.74 6.74 11.08
CA ILE A 62 22.10 6.72 9.75
C ILE A 62 21.34 5.42 9.54
N LEU A 63 21.94 4.28 9.85
CA LEU A 63 21.37 2.96 9.62
C LEU A 63 20.17 2.68 10.54
N LEU A 64 20.32 2.86 11.84
CA LEU A 64 19.32 2.45 12.83
C LEU A 64 18.20 3.47 13.01
N THR A 65 18.47 4.78 12.91
CA THR A 65 17.44 5.79 13.18
C THR A 65 16.75 6.32 11.92
N SER A 66 17.35 6.17 10.74
CA SER A 66 16.80 6.71 9.49
C SER A 66 16.51 5.62 8.46
N ARG A 67 17.53 4.85 8.03
CA ARG A 67 17.35 3.91 6.90
C ARG A 67 16.50 2.71 7.26
N LEU A 68 16.80 2.04 8.36
CA LEU A 68 16.11 0.79 8.71
C LEU A 68 14.61 1.01 8.95
N PRO A 69 14.17 2.01 9.76
CA PRO A 69 12.73 2.25 9.91
C PRO A 69 12.07 2.65 8.58
N ARG A 70 12.72 3.45 7.72
CA ARG A 70 12.21 3.79 6.40
C ARG A 70 12.01 2.56 5.52
N VAL A 71 13.03 1.71 5.37
CA VAL A 71 12.95 0.51 4.51
C VAL A 71 11.90 -0.46 5.02
N LEU A 72 11.78 -0.66 6.35
CA LEU A 72 10.73 -1.46 6.94
C LEU A 72 9.33 -0.88 6.68
N ALA A 73 9.16 0.44 6.83
CA ALA A 73 7.88 1.10 6.52
C ALA A 73 7.53 0.96 5.04
N VAL A 74 8.49 1.16 4.14
CA VAL A 74 8.33 0.97 2.68
C VAL A 74 7.89 -0.45 2.37
N MET A 75 8.54 -1.46 2.94
CA MET A 75 8.19 -2.87 2.76
C MET A 75 6.75 -3.15 3.20
N LEU A 76 6.36 -2.65 4.39
CA LEU A 76 5.02 -2.87 4.94
C LEU A 76 3.94 -2.15 4.14
N VAL A 77 4.19 -0.92 3.70
CA VAL A 77 3.25 -0.18 2.83
C VAL A 77 3.09 -0.89 1.50
N GLY A 78 4.19 -1.31 0.87
CA GLY A 78 4.14 -2.05 -0.40
C GLY A 78 3.37 -3.37 -0.27
N ALA A 79 3.64 -4.14 0.77
CA ALA A 79 2.93 -5.37 1.09
C ALA A 79 1.42 -5.12 1.30
N SER A 80 1.08 -4.10 2.07
CA SER A 80 -0.30 -3.73 2.38
C SER A 80 -1.08 -3.30 1.14
N LEU A 81 -0.52 -2.40 0.33
CA LEU A 81 -1.18 -1.91 -0.88
C LEU A 81 -1.37 -3.02 -1.91
N SER A 82 -0.38 -3.89 -2.08
CA SER A 82 -0.48 -5.05 -2.97
C SER A 82 -1.55 -6.05 -2.52
N LEU A 83 -1.61 -6.35 -1.23
CA LEU A 83 -2.64 -7.22 -0.66
C LEU A 83 -4.04 -6.64 -0.88
N CYS A 84 -4.22 -5.34 -0.58
CA CYS A 84 -5.46 -4.62 -0.83
C CYS A 84 -5.86 -4.66 -2.31
N GLY A 85 -4.91 -4.41 -3.20
CA GLY A 85 -5.14 -4.48 -4.64
C GLY A 85 -5.59 -5.86 -5.10
N GLY A 86 -4.92 -6.93 -4.66
CA GLY A 86 -5.31 -8.31 -4.97
C GLY A 86 -6.71 -8.64 -4.50
N ALA A 87 -7.08 -8.21 -3.28
CA ALA A 87 -8.42 -8.39 -2.74
C ALA A 87 -9.48 -7.59 -3.53
N MET A 88 -9.18 -6.33 -3.86
CA MET A 88 -10.10 -5.47 -4.63
C MET A 88 -10.34 -5.98 -6.05
N GLN A 89 -9.30 -6.47 -6.73
CA GLN A 89 -9.43 -7.09 -8.04
C GLN A 89 -10.34 -8.32 -8.00
N GLY A 90 -10.27 -9.12 -6.94
CA GLY A 90 -11.16 -10.26 -6.73
C GLY A 90 -12.60 -9.84 -6.39
N LEU A 91 -12.74 -8.90 -5.45
CA LEU A 91 -14.03 -8.41 -4.96
C LEU A 91 -14.85 -7.72 -6.05
N LEU A 92 -14.21 -6.84 -6.83
CA LEU A 92 -14.84 -6.05 -7.88
C LEU A 92 -14.81 -6.74 -9.25
N LYS A 93 -14.22 -7.92 -9.37
CA LYS A 93 -14.03 -8.67 -10.63
C LYS A 93 -13.43 -7.80 -11.74
N ASN A 94 -12.60 -6.87 -11.35
CA ASN A 94 -11.95 -5.94 -12.26
C ASN A 94 -10.43 -5.97 -12.03
N PRO A 95 -9.64 -6.41 -12.99
CA PRO A 95 -8.17 -6.46 -12.84
C PRO A 95 -7.54 -5.06 -12.71
N LEU A 96 -8.28 -4.01 -13.00
CA LEU A 96 -7.87 -2.60 -12.87
C LEU A 96 -8.26 -1.99 -11.51
N ALA A 97 -8.95 -2.75 -10.66
CA ALA A 97 -9.33 -2.26 -9.35
C ALA A 97 -8.12 -2.21 -8.41
N ASP A 98 -8.00 -1.12 -7.70
CA ASP A 98 -7.04 -0.94 -6.62
C ASP A 98 -7.71 -0.20 -5.44
N GLY A 99 -6.91 0.12 -4.41
CA GLY A 99 -7.43 0.81 -3.25
C GLY A 99 -7.91 2.24 -3.49
N SER A 100 -7.46 2.89 -4.56
CA SER A 100 -7.88 4.25 -4.91
C SER A 100 -9.31 4.29 -5.45
N THR A 101 -9.78 3.20 -6.04
CA THR A 101 -11.14 3.10 -6.61
C THR A 101 -12.25 3.23 -5.57
N LEU A 102 -11.93 3.00 -4.28
CA LEU A 102 -12.89 3.17 -3.17
C LEU A 102 -13.06 4.63 -2.69
N GLY A 103 -12.21 5.56 -3.13
CA GLY A 103 -12.25 6.95 -2.67
C GLY A 103 -11.67 7.21 -1.26
N VAL A 104 -11.28 6.18 -0.52
CA VAL A 104 -10.72 6.31 0.83
C VAL A 104 -9.37 7.03 0.81
N SER A 105 -8.53 6.76 -0.19
CA SER A 105 -7.26 7.48 -0.38
C SER A 105 -7.48 8.98 -0.62
N SER A 106 -8.53 9.35 -1.36
CA SER A 106 -8.90 10.75 -1.60
C SER A 106 -9.38 11.44 -0.32
N GLY A 107 -10.13 10.71 0.53
CA GLY A 107 -10.50 11.19 1.86
C GLY A 107 -9.28 11.40 2.75
N ALA A 108 -8.37 10.44 2.81
CA ALA A 108 -7.12 10.58 3.56
C ALA A 108 -6.30 11.79 3.09
N SER A 109 -6.20 11.99 1.77
CA SER A 109 -5.49 13.12 1.17
C SER A 109 -6.13 14.46 1.52
N LEU A 110 -7.47 14.53 1.48
CA LEU A 110 -8.19 15.72 1.91
C LEU A 110 -7.89 16.07 3.37
N GLY A 111 -7.93 15.07 4.27
CA GLY A 111 -7.60 15.27 5.69
C GLY A 111 -6.18 15.78 5.90
N ALA A 112 -5.21 15.24 5.17
CA ALA A 112 -3.82 15.69 5.24
C ALA A 112 -3.64 17.12 4.69
N VAL A 113 -4.25 17.42 3.55
CA VAL A 113 -4.21 18.77 2.94
C VAL A 113 -4.81 19.80 3.89
N VAL A 114 -5.95 19.50 4.51
CA VAL A 114 -6.56 20.36 5.53
C VAL A 114 -5.61 20.53 6.71
N ALA A 115 -5.03 19.45 7.23
CA ALA A 115 -4.09 19.54 8.37
C ALA A 115 -2.88 20.39 8.06
N ILE A 116 -2.28 20.24 6.88
CA ILE A 116 -1.12 21.04 6.46
C ILE A 116 -1.53 22.50 6.26
N ALA A 117 -2.63 22.76 5.56
CA ALA A 117 -3.11 24.11 5.26
C ALA A 117 -3.39 24.92 6.54
N PHE A 118 -4.06 24.33 7.50
CA PHE A 118 -4.41 24.99 8.78
C PHE A 118 -3.35 24.82 9.86
N GLY A 119 -2.23 24.11 9.59
CA GLY A 119 -1.15 23.95 10.55
C GLY A 119 -1.52 23.12 11.78
N VAL A 120 -2.35 22.09 11.60
CA VAL A 120 -2.75 21.19 12.69
C VAL A 120 -1.54 20.41 13.19
N THR A 121 -1.12 20.69 14.43
CA THR A 121 0.01 20.03 15.08
C THR A 121 -0.43 19.40 16.39
N ILE A 122 0.25 18.32 16.76
CA ILE A 122 0.10 17.70 18.09
C ILE A 122 1.37 18.02 18.88
N PRO A 123 1.27 18.62 20.08
CA PRO A 123 2.43 18.95 20.90
C PRO A 123 3.33 17.72 21.11
N GLY A 124 4.65 17.87 20.89
CA GLY A 124 5.62 16.80 21.03
C GLY A 124 5.69 15.78 19.90
N MET A 125 4.82 15.89 18.88
CA MET A 125 4.78 14.97 17.74
C MET A 125 4.61 15.74 16.42
N PRO A 126 5.68 16.35 15.85
CA PRO A 126 5.62 16.94 14.52
C PRO A 126 5.16 15.87 13.50
N PHE A 127 4.30 16.23 12.58
CA PHE A 127 3.64 15.33 11.59
C PHE A 127 2.50 14.43 12.11
N ALA A 128 2.35 14.23 13.43
CA ALA A 128 1.25 13.40 13.95
C ALA A 128 -0.12 14.04 13.65
N GLY A 129 -0.22 15.37 13.62
CA GLY A 129 -1.45 16.07 13.26
C GLY A 129 -1.93 15.71 11.84
N THR A 130 -1.04 15.76 10.87
CA THR A 130 -1.35 15.38 9.48
C THR A 130 -1.75 13.90 9.39
N MET A 131 -1.02 13.00 10.05
CA MET A 131 -1.30 11.58 10.06
C MET A 131 -2.68 11.28 10.68
N VAL A 132 -2.98 11.87 11.83
CA VAL A 132 -4.27 11.67 12.52
C VAL A 132 -5.42 12.20 11.67
N MET A 133 -5.30 13.41 11.12
CA MET A 133 -6.32 13.99 10.25
C MET A 133 -6.54 13.16 8.99
N ALA A 134 -5.48 12.69 8.34
CA ALA A 134 -5.58 11.80 7.19
C ALA A 134 -6.34 10.50 7.55
N MET A 135 -6.04 9.90 8.71
CA MET A 135 -6.70 8.68 9.18
C MET A 135 -8.17 8.92 9.50
N VAL A 136 -8.51 10.00 10.21
CA VAL A 136 -9.89 10.38 10.53
C VAL A 136 -10.71 10.59 9.25
N PHE A 137 -10.17 11.35 8.29
CA PHE A 137 -10.86 11.61 7.04
C PHE A 137 -10.97 10.36 6.15
N ALA A 138 -9.97 9.46 6.17
CA ALA A 138 -10.07 8.15 5.52
C ALA A 138 -11.23 7.32 6.09
N PHE A 139 -11.35 7.30 7.41
CA PHE A 139 -12.44 6.59 8.08
C PHE A 139 -13.81 7.24 7.82
N CYS A 140 -13.91 8.56 7.91
CA CYS A 140 -15.13 9.29 7.57
C CYS A 140 -15.55 9.06 6.11
N SER A 141 -14.59 9.09 5.18
CA SER A 141 -14.88 8.82 3.77
C SER A 141 -15.41 7.40 3.55
N LEU A 142 -14.82 6.40 4.23
CA LEU A 142 -15.34 5.04 4.20
C LEU A 142 -16.80 4.98 4.66
N LEU A 143 -17.13 5.60 5.80
CA LEU A 143 -18.49 5.61 6.34
C LEU A 143 -19.48 6.31 5.38
N ILE A 144 -19.07 7.43 4.79
CA ILE A 144 -19.90 8.18 3.83
C ILE A 144 -20.14 7.32 2.58
N ILE A 145 -19.07 6.74 2.01
CA ILE A 145 -19.15 5.94 0.78
C ILE A 145 -20.02 4.69 1.02
N LEU A 146 -19.79 3.96 2.10
CA LEU A 146 -20.59 2.78 2.42
C LEU A 146 -22.04 3.14 2.77
N GLY A 147 -22.26 4.23 3.50
CA GLY A 147 -23.59 4.71 3.85
C GLY A 147 -24.40 5.12 2.62
N LEU A 148 -23.79 5.85 1.67
CA LEU A 148 -24.42 6.22 0.41
C LEU A 148 -24.65 4.98 -0.48
N ALA A 149 -23.66 4.11 -0.62
CA ALA A 149 -23.78 2.87 -1.39
C ALA A 149 -24.94 2.01 -0.89
N TYR A 150 -25.05 1.88 0.43
CA TYR A 150 -26.11 1.13 1.08
C TYR A 150 -27.51 1.73 0.88
N ARG A 151 -27.64 3.08 0.91
CA ARG A 151 -28.91 3.76 0.70
C ARG A 151 -29.38 3.69 -0.75
N LEU A 152 -28.46 3.74 -1.71
CA LEU A 152 -28.79 3.72 -3.12
C LEU A 152 -28.97 2.30 -3.65
N ASP A 153 -28.23 1.34 -3.11
CA ASP A 153 -28.31 -0.07 -3.51
C ASP A 153 -28.06 -0.97 -2.31
N PHE A 154 -29.13 -1.48 -1.75
CA PHE A 154 -29.08 -2.39 -0.60
C PHE A 154 -28.28 -3.67 -0.87
N SER A 155 -28.11 -4.07 -2.13
CA SER A 155 -27.30 -5.23 -2.52
C SER A 155 -25.80 -4.97 -2.50
N LEU A 156 -25.38 -3.69 -2.40
CA LEU A 156 -23.98 -3.25 -2.50
C LEU A 156 -23.32 -3.79 -3.79
N SER A 157 -23.99 -3.56 -4.93
CA SER A 157 -23.44 -3.98 -6.22
C SER A 157 -22.07 -3.33 -6.48
N THR A 158 -21.21 -4.06 -7.16
CA THR A 158 -19.86 -3.59 -7.53
C THR A 158 -19.90 -2.24 -8.24
N ASN A 159 -20.84 -2.07 -9.17
CA ASN A 159 -20.98 -0.83 -9.95
C ASN A 159 -21.34 0.36 -9.07
N THR A 160 -22.26 0.18 -8.11
CA THR A 160 -22.68 1.24 -7.18
C THR A 160 -21.50 1.65 -6.28
N ILE A 161 -20.74 0.70 -5.75
CA ILE A 161 -19.57 1.00 -4.91
C ILE A 161 -18.52 1.81 -5.68
N ILE A 162 -18.19 1.37 -6.90
CA ILE A 162 -17.21 2.08 -7.75
C ILE A 162 -17.72 3.47 -8.09
N LEU A 163 -18.99 3.61 -8.51
CA LEU A 163 -19.59 4.90 -8.89
C LEU A 163 -19.49 5.90 -7.74
N ILE A 164 -19.90 5.51 -6.54
CA ILE A 164 -19.86 6.38 -5.35
C ILE A 164 -18.43 6.70 -4.96
N GLY A 165 -17.51 5.74 -5.02
CA GLY A 165 -16.09 5.96 -4.76
C GLY A 165 -15.48 7.00 -5.71
N VAL A 166 -15.80 6.94 -7.00
CA VAL A 166 -15.35 7.91 -8.01
C VAL A 166 -15.97 9.30 -7.76
N ILE A 167 -17.28 9.38 -7.54
CA ILE A 167 -17.96 10.65 -7.23
C ILE A 167 -17.38 11.30 -5.98
N PHE A 168 -17.18 10.51 -4.92
CA PHE A 168 -16.55 11.00 -3.69
C PHE A 168 -15.13 11.50 -3.93
N SER A 169 -14.33 10.77 -4.73
CA SER A 169 -12.97 11.18 -5.07
C SER A 169 -12.94 12.51 -5.83
N MET A 170 -13.85 12.71 -6.77
CA MET A 170 -13.98 13.99 -7.50
C MET A 170 -14.37 15.12 -6.56
N PHE A 171 -15.33 14.89 -5.66
CA PHE A 171 -15.75 15.84 -4.65
C PHE A 171 -14.61 16.22 -3.70
N ALA A 172 -13.91 15.22 -3.15
CA ALA A 172 -12.75 15.44 -2.28
C ALA A 172 -11.64 16.22 -3.00
N SER A 173 -11.36 15.88 -4.27
CA SER A 173 -10.37 16.59 -5.10
C SER A 173 -10.76 18.05 -5.35
N SER A 174 -12.04 18.34 -5.54
CA SER A 174 -12.54 19.71 -5.70
C SER A 174 -12.34 20.54 -4.42
N ILE A 175 -12.64 19.96 -3.25
CA ILE A 175 -12.38 20.61 -1.95
C ILE A 175 -10.88 20.82 -1.74
N MET A 176 -10.06 19.82 -2.05
CA MET A 176 -8.61 19.96 -1.97
C MET A 176 -8.09 21.12 -2.83
N SER A 177 -8.59 21.25 -4.05
CA SER A 177 -8.21 22.34 -4.95
C SER A 177 -8.56 23.72 -4.36
N ILE A 178 -9.73 23.87 -3.72
CA ILE A 178 -10.11 25.09 -3.01
C ILE A 178 -9.13 25.35 -1.86
N VAL A 179 -8.88 24.38 -1.00
CA VAL A 179 -7.95 24.54 0.14
C VAL A 179 -6.54 24.91 -0.35
N ILE A 180 -6.05 24.27 -1.40
CA ILE A 180 -4.73 24.55 -1.99
C ILE A 180 -4.65 25.98 -2.51
N THR A 181 -5.69 26.48 -3.17
CA THR A 181 -5.74 27.85 -3.72
C THR A 181 -5.52 28.90 -2.64
N PHE A 182 -6.02 28.67 -1.43
CA PHE A 182 -5.86 29.60 -0.30
C PHE A 182 -4.66 29.28 0.60
N SER A 183 -3.87 28.25 0.28
CA SER A 183 -2.78 27.76 1.16
C SER A 183 -1.40 28.34 0.88
N GLY A 184 -1.26 29.29 -0.04
CA GLY A 184 -0.08 30.09 -0.39
C GLY A 184 1.28 29.47 -0.03
N GLU A 185 1.83 29.84 1.13
CA GLU A 185 3.15 29.40 1.59
C GLU A 185 3.28 27.89 1.83
N LYS A 186 2.16 27.18 2.05
CA LYS A 186 2.16 25.74 2.34
C LYS A 186 1.97 24.86 1.10
N LEU A 187 1.81 25.46 -0.08
CA LEU A 187 1.64 24.78 -1.35
C LEU A 187 2.71 23.70 -1.58
N ARG A 188 3.97 24.03 -1.33
CA ARG A 188 5.09 23.08 -1.49
C ARG A 188 4.93 21.86 -0.60
N SER A 189 4.61 22.05 0.67
CA SER A 189 4.43 20.94 1.63
C SER A 189 3.26 20.04 1.25
N ILE A 190 2.14 20.63 0.83
CA ILE A 190 0.97 19.91 0.34
C ILE A 190 1.32 19.08 -0.90
N THR A 191 1.98 19.69 -1.88
CA THR A 191 2.37 19.01 -3.12
C THR A 191 3.31 17.84 -2.85
N PHE A 192 4.34 18.02 -2.03
CA PHE A 192 5.24 16.92 -1.67
C PHE A 192 4.53 15.80 -0.92
N TRP A 193 3.61 16.13 -0.02
CA TRP A 193 2.85 15.13 0.71
C TRP A 193 1.93 14.33 -0.23
N THR A 194 1.23 15.01 -1.15
CA THR A 194 0.34 14.36 -2.12
C THR A 194 1.06 13.49 -3.15
N MET A 195 2.35 13.72 -3.39
CA MET A 195 3.19 12.88 -4.25
C MET A 195 3.66 11.59 -3.58
N GLY A 196 3.44 11.44 -2.28
CA GLY A 196 3.83 10.29 -1.49
C GLY A 196 5.31 10.26 -1.12
N SER A 197 5.59 10.13 0.17
CA SER A 197 6.94 10.01 0.71
C SER A 197 6.94 9.28 2.03
N LEU A 198 7.89 8.38 2.22
CA LEU A 198 8.15 7.69 3.48
C LEU A 198 9.41 8.23 4.19
N GLN A 199 9.87 9.42 3.77
CA GLN A 199 10.96 10.12 4.42
C GLN A 199 10.54 10.53 5.86
N GLY A 200 11.46 10.38 6.82
CA GLY A 200 11.19 10.75 8.22
C GLY A 200 10.33 9.73 8.99
N THR A 201 10.01 8.58 8.40
CA THR A 201 9.36 7.49 9.14
C THR A 201 10.25 6.94 10.24
N ASN A 202 9.64 6.54 11.35
CA ASN A 202 10.28 6.03 12.55
C ASN A 202 9.70 4.66 12.95
N TYR A 203 10.26 4.01 13.98
CA TYR A 203 9.79 2.70 14.41
C TYR A 203 8.34 2.68 14.92
N ARG A 204 7.80 3.80 15.44
CA ARG A 204 6.38 3.88 15.82
C ARG A 204 5.48 3.73 14.58
N ASN A 205 5.85 4.39 13.48
CA ASN A 205 5.15 4.24 12.20
C ASN A 205 5.22 2.79 11.68
N VAL A 206 6.40 2.14 11.81
CA VAL A 206 6.57 0.72 11.45
C VAL A 206 5.64 -0.17 12.28
N LEU A 207 5.55 0.05 13.59
CA LEU A 207 4.66 -0.72 14.47
C LEU A 207 3.19 -0.52 14.13
N VAL A 208 2.77 0.73 13.82
CA VAL A 208 1.40 1.03 13.38
C VAL A 208 1.08 0.33 12.07
N LEU A 209 1.99 0.38 11.08
CA LEU A 209 1.84 -0.31 9.80
C LEU A 209 1.77 -1.83 9.97
N LEU A 210 2.64 -2.39 10.80
CA LEU A 210 2.66 -3.82 11.10
C LEU A 210 1.36 -4.26 11.79
N GLY A 211 0.92 -3.51 12.81
CA GLY A 211 -0.34 -3.77 13.50
C GLY A 211 -1.55 -3.71 12.56
N ALA A 212 -1.59 -2.71 11.68
CA ALA A 212 -2.64 -2.59 10.67
C ALA A 212 -2.60 -3.75 9.66
N LEU A 213 -1.41 -4.14 9.19
CA LEU A 213 -1.24 -5.27 8.27
C LEU A 213 -1.67 -6.59 8.92
N VAL A 214 -1.31 -6.83 10.18
CA VAL A 214 -1.72 -8.04 10.90
C VAL A 214 -3.24 -8.06 11.10
N LEU A 215 -3.83 -6.95 11.54
CA LEU A 215 -5.26 -6.85 11.82
C LEU A 215 -6.09 -6.94 10.52
N PHE A 216 -5.93 -5.99 9.63
CA PHE A 216 -6.73 -5.88 8.42
C PHE A 216 -6.27 -6.86 7.33
N GLY A 217 -4.95 -7.02 7.16
CA GLY A 217 -4.38 -7.98 6.22
C GLY A 217 -4.72 -9.42 6.60
N GLY A 218 -4.72 -9.75 7.89
CA GLY A 218 -5.19 -11.04 8.40
C GLY A 218 -6.64 -11.32 8.02
N VAL A 219 -7.53 -10.33 8.17
CA VAL A 219 -8.93 -10.43 7.72
C VAL A 219 -9.03 -10.69 6.22
N ILE A 220 -8.25 -9.97 5.40
CA ILE A 220 -8.24 -10.15 3.94
C ILE A 220 -7.78 -11.57 3.57
N LEU A 221 -6.69 -12.04 4.17
CA LEU A 221 -6.15 -13.39 3.92
C LEU A 221 -7.13 -14.49 4.35
N TRP A 222 -7.84 -14.29 5.45
CA TRP A 222 -8.86 -15.23 5.95
C TRP A 222 -10.00 -15.42 4.94
N HIS A 223 -10.40 -14.34 4.25
CA HIS A 223 -11.48 -14.37 3.25
C HIS A 223 -11.02 -14.72 1.83
N ALA A 224 -9.85 -15.34 1.67
CA ALA A 224 -9.33 -15.73 0.35
C ALA A 224 -10.22 -16.77 -0.36
N ARG A 225 -10.98 -17.59 0.39
CA ARG A 225 -11.94 -18.56 -0.16
C ARG A 225 -13.16 -17.88 -0.76
N GLU A 226 -13.71 -16.92 -0.04
CA GLU A 226 -14.86 -16.13 -0.47
C GLU A 226 -14.51 -15.26 -1.69
N LEU A 227 -13.28 -14.73 -1.75
CA LEU A 227 -12.78 -14.04 -2.94
C LEU A 227 -12.72 -14.94 -4.17
N ASN A 228 -12.38 -16.23 -4.00
CA ASN A 228 -12.45 -17.20 -5.10
C ASN A 228 -13.90 -17.48 -5.52
N ALA A 229 -14.83 -17.55 -4.59
CA ALA A 229 -16.26 -17.71 -4.91
C ALA A 229 -16.79 -16.49 -5.68
N PHE A 230 -16.38 -15.26 -5.30
CA PHE A 230 -16.75 -14.04 -6.05
C PHE A 230 -16.20 -14.02 -7.46
N ALA A 231 -15.03 -14.60 -7.72
CA ALA A 231 -14.46 -14.66 -9.07
C ALA A 231 -15.35 -15.42 -10.06
N VAL A 232 -16.11 -16.42 -9.58
CA VAL A 232 -17.06 -17.20 -10.39
C VAL A 232 -18.40 -16.48 -10.58
N GLY A 233 -18.76 -15.59 -9.67
CA GLY A 233 -20.02 -14.82 -9.73
C GLY A 233 -20.65 -14.67 -8.35
N GLU A 234 -21.33 -13.54 -8.12
CA GLU A 234 -22.00 -13.29 -6.84
C GLU A 234 -23.17 -14.24 -6.60
N GLU A 235 -23.94 -14.57 -7.65
CA GLU A 235 -25.03 -15.56 -7.58
C GLU A 235 -24.49 -16.94 -7.24
N ASN A 236 -23.44 -17.37 -7.94
CA ASN A 236 -22.77 -18.63 -7.66
C ASN A 236 -22.19 -18.68 -6.24
N ALA A 237 -21.63 -17.58 -5.76
CA ALA A 237 -21.14 -17.48 -4.38
C ALA A 237 -22.28 -17.65 -3.35
N ARG A 238 -23.47 -17.10 -3.62
CA ARG A 238 -24.67 -17.32 -2.78
C ARG A 238 -25.12 -18.78 -2.78
N HIS A 239 -25.11 -19.43 -3.94
CA HIS A 239 -25.50 -20.86 -4.05
C HIS A 239 -24.59 -21.80 -3.25
N VAL A 240 -23.31 -21.46 -3.09
CA VAL A 240 -22.37 -22.22 -2.24
C VAL A 240 -22.36 -21.74 -0.77
N GLY A 241 -23.35 -20.94 -0.36
CA GLY A 241 -23.56 -20.55 1.04
C GLY A 241 -22.80 -19.32 1.50
N VAL A 242 -22.15 -18.55 0.60
CA VAL A 242 -21.43 -17.32 0.98
C VAL A 242 -22.43 -16.18 1.20
N ASN A 243 -22.38 -15.56 2.37
CA ASN A 243 -23.11 -14.30 2.62
C ASN A 243 -22.37 -13.13 1.94
N VAL A 244 -22.69 -12.94 0.64
CA VAL A 244 -22.01 -11.97 -0.25
C VAL A 244 -21.96 -10.59 0.37
N ARG A 245 -23.06 -10.09 0.93
CA ARG A 245 -23.15 -8.75 1.50
C ARG A 245 -22.23 -8.58 2.70
N ARG A 246 -22.27 -9.54 3.64
CA ARG A 246 -21.45 -9.49 4.86
C ARG A 246 -19.97 -9.54 4.52
N VAL A 247 -19.57 -10.44 3.63
CA VAL A 247 -18.16 -10.59 3.22
C VAL A 247 -17.68 -9.36 2.48
N LYS A 248 -18.48 -8.77 1.57
CA LYS A 248 -18.14 -7.49 0.92
C LYS A 248 -17.88 -6.39 1.94
N LEU A 249 -18.79 -6.19 2.91
CA LEU A 249 -18.61 -5.16 3.95
C LEU A 249 -17.34 -5.38 4.75
N ILE A 250 -17.08 -6.62 5.20
CA ILE A 250 -15.87 -6.94 5.97
C ILE A 250 -14.61 -6.63 5.15
N LEU A 251 -14.57 -7.06 3.89
CA LEU A 251 -13.42 -6.82 3.02
C LEU A 251 -13.23 -5.34 2.69
N LEU A 252 -14.32 -4.60 2.42
CA LEU A 252 -14.26 -3.16 2.16
C LEU A 252 -13.73 -2.39 3.38
N ILE A 253 -14.19 -2.75 4.58
CA ILE A 253 -13.69 -2.14 5.84
C ILE A 253 -12.21 -2.48 6.05
N ALA A 254 -11.82 -3.74 5.87
CA ALA A 254 -10.43 -4.17 6.07
C ALA A 254 -9.47 -3.52 5.06
N VAL A 255 -9.83 -3.52 3.78
CA VAL A 255 -9.05 -2.86 2.72
C VAL A 255 -8.94 -1.37 2.97
N SER A 256 -10.05 -0.69 3.26
CA SER A 256 -10.06 0.76 3.51
C SER A 256 -9.29 1.15 4.76
N GLY A 257 -9.40 0.36 5.84
CA GLY A 257 -8.63 0.56 7.06
C GLY A 257 -7.12 0.46 6.80
N LEU A 258 -6.70 -0.58 6.09
CA LEU A 258 -5.29 -0.79 5.76
C LEU A 258 -4.73 0.32 4.84
N ILE A 259 -5.49 0.71 3.81
CA ILE A 259 -5.12 1.82 2.91
C ILE A 259 -5.08 3.14 3.68
N GLY A 260 -6.07 3.42 4.53
CA GLY A 260 -6.11 4.64 5.33
C GLY A 260 -4.86 4.81 6.19
N VAL A 261 -4.39 3.73 6.84
CA VAL A 261 -3.14 3.74 7.60
C VAL A 261 -1.93 3.95 6.68
N CYS A 262 -1.85 3.25 5.55
CA CYS A 262 -0.73 3.42 4.61
C CYS A 262 -0.64 4.86 4.08
N VAL A 263 -1.77 5.44 3.64
CA VAL A 263 -1.82 6.80 3.10
C VAL A 263 -1.55 7.85 4.17
N SER A 264 -2.03 7.64 5.40
CA SER A 264 -1.78 8.59 6.50
C SER A 264 -0.30 8.74 6.85
N ILE A 265 0.50 7.69 6.65
CA ILE A 265 1.94 7.67 6.94
C ILE A 265 2.77 8.04 5.71
N GLY A 266 2.42 7.51 4.55
CA GLY A 266 3.25 7.61 3.34
C GLY A 266 2.73 8.56 2.26
N GLY A 267 1.57 9.20 2.45
CA GLY A 267 0.89 9.94 1.39
C GLY A 267 0.34 8.99 0.31
N THR A 268 -0.02 9.55 -0.85
CA THR A 268 -0.59 8.73 -1.93
C THR A 268 0.49 8.02 -2.72
N ILE A 269 0.42 6.69 -2.74
CA ILE A 269 1.32 5.83 -3.50
C ILE A 269 0.46 4.97 -4.43
N GLY A 270 0.53 5.26 -5.72
CA GLY A 270 -0.25 4.57 -6.75
C GLY A 270 0.46 3.37 -7.36
N PHE A 271 -0.28 2.62 -8.19
CA PHE A 271 0.17 1.49 -9.01
C PHE A 271 0.63 0.23 -8.27
N VAL A 272 1.04 0.29 -7.02
CA VAL A 272 1.49 -0.90 -6.25
C VAL A 272 0.38 -1.94 -6.20
N GLY A 273 -0.82 -1.54 -5.77
CA GLY A 273 -1.98 -2.42 -5.66
C GLY A 273 -2.54 -2.90 -6.99
N LEU A 274 -2.26 -2.17 -8.07
CA LEU A 274 -2.71 -2.52 -9.42
C LEU A 274 -1.75 -3.52 -10.08
N VAL A 275 -0.45 -3.21 -10.09
CA VAL A 275 0.55 -3.91 -10.90
C VAL A 275 1.02 -5.19 -10.22
N THR A 276 1.36 -5.12 -8.93
CA THR A 276 2.02 -6.26 -8.26
C THR A 276 1.14 -7.50 -8.14
N PRO A 277 -0.15 -7.45 -7.73
CA PRO A 277 -0.97 -8.65 -7.71
C PRO A 277 -1.29 -9.17 -9.11
N HIS A 278 -1.33 -8.28 -10.12
CA HIS A 278 -1.49 -8.70 -11.51
C HIS A 278 -0.28 -9.49 -12.00
N MET A 279 0.94 -9.02 -11.75
CA MET A 279 2.18 -9.75 -12.06
C MET A 279 2.23 -11.11 -11.35
N VAL A 280 1.92 -11.14 -10.06
CA VAL A 280 1.89 -12.39 -9.28
C VAL A 280 0.86 -13.36 -9.84
N ARG A 281 -0.31 -12.88 -10.27
CA ARG A 281 -1.36 -13.72 -10.89
C ARG A 281 -0.88 -14.43 -12.14
N LEU A 282 0.00 -13.81 -12.95
CA LEU A 282 0.59 -14.45 -14.12
C LEU A 282 1.51 -15.62 -13.74
N LEU A 283 2.15 -15.55 -12.58
CA LEU A 283 3.07 -16.57 -12.09
C LEU A 283 2.36 -17.72 -11.37
N VAL A 284 1.44 -17.39 -10.46
CA VAL A 284 0.83 -18.38 -9.54
C VAL A 284 -0.62 -18.75 -9.88
N GLY A 285 -1.23 -18.06 -10.86
CA GLY A 285 -2.62 -18.25 -11.27
C GLY A 285 -3.62 -17.40 -10.49
N PRO A 286 -4.94 -17.54 -10.78
CA PRO A 286 -5.98 -16.64 -10.27
C PRO A 286 -6.49 -17.00 -8.87
N ASN A 287 -6.11 -18.13 -8.29
CA ASN A 287 -6.61 -18.58 -6.99
C ASN A 287 -6.09 -17.66 -5.87
N HIS A 288 -6.98 -16.97 -5.15
CA HIS A 288 -6.64 -15.98 -4.12
C HIS A 288 -5.86 -16.57 -2.94
N LYS A 289 -6.07 -17.86 -2.58
CA LYS A 289 -5.25 -18.53 -1.57
C LYS A 289 -3.77 -18.62 -1.96
N ARG A 290 -3.48 -18.73 -3.28
CA ARG A 290 -2.11 -18.74 -3.81
C ARG A 290 -1.62 -17.36 -4.20
N LEU A 291 -2.54 -16.44 -4.55
CA LEU A 291 -2.22 -15.11 -5.05
C LEU A 291 -1.88 -14.13 -3.93
N LEU A 292 -2.69 -14.07 -2.86
CA LEU A 292 -2.57 -13.04 -1.84
C LEU A 292 -1.26 -13.12 -1.03
N PRO A 293 -0.78 -14.29 -0.56
CA PRO A 293 0.47 -14.35 0.19
C PRO A 293 1.69 -13.87 -0.59
N PRO A 294 1.99 -14.34 -1.83
CA PRO A 294 3.13 -13.81 -2.57
C PRO A 294 2.96 -12.36 -3.00
N SER A 295 1.71 -11.86 -3.13
CA SER A 295 1.47 -10.44 -3.41
C SER A 295 2.01 -9.54 -2.30
N LEU A 296 1.98 -9.97 -1.02
CA LEU A 296 2.60 -9.25 0.08
C LEU A 296 4.10 -9.03 -0.15
N PHE A 297 4.82 -10.10 -0.48
CA PHE A 297 6.26 -10.03 -0.72
C PHE A 297 6.57 -9.21 -1.98
N ALA A 298 5.86 -9.48 -3.07
CA ALA A 298 6.06 -8.77 -4.34
C ALA A 298 5.79 -7.27 -4.21
N GLY A 299 4.75 -6.88 -3.48
CA GLY A 299 4.46 -5.48 -3.18
C GLY A 299 5.54 -4.80 -2.36
N GLY A 300 6.04 -5.48 -1.33
CA GLY A 300 7.17 -5.01 -0.53
C GLY A 300 8.43 -4.82 -1.37
N VAL A 301 8.79 -5.82 -2.19
CA VAL A 301 9.94 -5.75 -3.11
C VAL A 301 9.78 -4.61 -4.11
N PHE A 302 8.64 -4.51 -4.78
CA PHE A 302 8.39 -3.45 -5.76
C PHE A 302 8.54 -2.05 -5.16
N LEU A 303 7.96 -1.83 -3.96
CA LEU A 303 8.02 -0.51 -3.34
C LEU A 303 9.42 -0.22 -2.77
N MET A 304 10.14 -1.21 -2.22
CA MET A 304 11.54 -1.03 -1.78
C MET A 304 12.47 -0.68 -2.94
N LEU A 305 12.32 -1.32 -4.10
CA LEU A 305 13.09 -0.98 -5.31
C LEU A 305 12.73 0.41 -5.82
N SER A 306 11.46 0.78 -5.82
CA SER A 306 11.00 2.13 -6.20
C SER A 306 11.55 3.20 -5.26
N ASP A 307 11.58 2.94 -3.94
CA ASP A 307 12.17 3.86 -2.95
C ASP A 307 13.69 3.96 -3.12
N LEU A 308 14.36 2.86 -3.45
CA LEU A 308 15.79 2.86 -3.73
C LEU A 308 16.11 3.77 -4.94
N ILE A 309 15.35 3.63 -6.02
CA ILE A 309 15.48 4.51 -7.21
C ILE A 309 15.18 5.96 -6.83
N ALA A 310 14.11 6.22 -6.06
CA ALA A 310 13.73 7.56 -5.63
C ALA A 310 14.84 8.27 -4.84
N ARG A 311 15.61 7.52 -4.03
CA ARG A 311 16.69 8.04 -3.19
C ARG A 311 18.04 8.19 -3.91
N THR A 312 18.24 7.48 -5.02
CA THR A 312 19.57 7.40 -5.63
C THR A 312 19.65 8.07 -7.00
N LEU A 313 18.53 8.20 -7.72
CA LEU A 313 18.52 8.66 -9.12
C LEU A 313 19.01 10.12 -9.28
N LEU A 314 18.61 11.03 -8.38
CA LEU A 314 18.94 12.45 -8.45
C LEU A 314 19.71 12.95 -7.22
N ASN A 315 20.53 12.09 -6.62
CA ASN A 315 21.33 12.45 -5.43
C ASN A 315 22.04 13.81 -5.61
N PRO A 316 21.95 14.78 -4.65
CA PRO A 316 21.43 14.63 -3.28
C PRO A 316 19.90 14.86 -3.11
N LYS A 317 19.16 15.16 -4.17
CA LYS A 317 17.71 15.36 -4.11
C LYS A 317 17.00 14.02 -4.19
N GLU A 318 16.01 13.82 -3.32
CA GLU A 318 15.16 12.64 -3.36
C GLU A 318 13.88 12.93 -4.16
N LEU A 319 13.48 11.97 -5.00
CA LEU A 319 12.18 12.00 -5.68
C LEU A 319 11.08 11.49 -4.75
N PRO A 320 9.84 12.00 -4.86
CA PRO A 320 8.68 11.38 -4.21
C PRO A 320 8.48 9.94 -4.73
N ILE A 321 8.29 9.00 -3.82
CA ILE A 321 8.18 7.57 -4.18
C ILE A 321 6.96 7.29 -5.06
N GLY A 322 5.85 8.01 -4.85
CA GLY A 322 4.63 7.87 -5.66
C GLY A 322 4.82 8.26 -7.12
N VAL A 323 5.72 9.21 -7.42
CA VAL A 323 6.08 9.56 -8.79
C VAL A 323 6.82 8.41 -9.47
N VAL A 324 7.80 7.82 -8.77
CA VAL A 324 8.58 6.69 -9.27
C VAL A 324 7.69 5.47 -9.50
N THR A 325 6.82 5.13 -8.54
CA THR A 325 5.88 4.00 -8.69
C THR A 325 4.89 4.21 -9.82
N SER A 326 4.45 5.46 -10.05
CA SER A 326 3.52 5.78 -11.14
C SER A 326 4.18 5.62 -12.51
N ILE A 327 5.40 6.07 -12.68
CA ILE A 327 6.14 5.93 -13.95
C ILE A 327 6.42 4.45 -14.23
N ILE A 328 7.05 3.74 -13.29
CA ILE A 328 7.40 2.33 -13.47
C ILE A 328 6.13 1.49 -13.61
N GLY A 329 5.12 1.75 -12.79
CA GLY A 329 3.86 1.01 -12.78
C GLY A 329 3.08 1.18 -14.08
N ALA A 330 3.00 2.40 -14.63
CA ALA A 330 2.32 2.65 -15.89
C ALA A 330 3.00 1.90 -17.05
N ILE A 331 4.33 1.97 -17.16
CA ILE A 331 5.10 1.26 -18.19
C ILE A 331 4.91 -0.26 -18.06
N ALA A 332 5.08 -0.79 -16.83
CA ALA A 332 4.93 -2.21 -16.56
C ALA A 332 3.51 -2.70 -16.90
N PHE A 333 2.49 -1.91 -16.54
CA PHE A 333 1.10 -2.26 -16.81
C PHE A 333 0.79 -2.33 -18.29
N VAL A 334 1.21 -1.33 -19.08
CA VAL A 334 1.01 -1.32 -20.53
C VAL A 334 1.70 -2.50 -21.19
N TYR A 335 2.93 -2.82 -20.77
CA TYR A 335 3.68 -3.97 -21.29
C TYR A 335 2.97 -5.29 -21.00
N ILE A 336 2.54 -5.52 -19.75
CA ILE A 336 1.88 -6.75 -19.33
C ILE A 336 0.53 -6.91 -20.05
N TYR A 337 -0.24 -5.83 -20.14
CA TYR A 337 -1.55 -5.84 -20.79
C TYR A 337 -1.42 -6.11 -22.30
N GLY A 338 -0.43 -5.50 -22.95
CA GLY A 338 -0.15 -5.74 -24.38
C GLY A 338 0.31 -7.17 -24.66
N SER A 339 1.16 -7.73 -23.78
CA SER A 339 1.64 -9.11 -23.91
C SER A 339 0.52 -10.15 -23.73
N SER A 340 -0.40 -9.91 -22.77
CA SER A 340 -1.51 -10.84 -22.52
C SER A 340 -2.55 -10.90 -23.64
N ARG A 341 -2.62 -9.88 -24.50
CA ARG A 341 -3.47 -9.89 -25.73
C ARG A 341 -2.84 -10.60 -26.91
N LYS A 342 -1.50 -10.61 -27.02
CA LYS A 342 -0.80 -11.29 -28.12
C LYS A 342 -0.75 -12.81 -27.96
N GLY A 343 -1.02 -13.34 -26.79
CA GLY A 343 -1.06 -14.78 -26.50
C GLY A 343 -2.46 -15.42 -26.59
N ARG A 344 -3.46 -14.67 -27.01
CA ARG A 344 -4.81 -15.13 -27.37
C ARG A 344 -5.03 -15.02 -28.88
#